data_4c81e277968ee97d63b59a801004d94c
#
_entry.id   4c81e277968ee97d63b59a801004d94c
#
_cell.length_a   1.000
_cell.length_b   1.000
_cell.length_c   1.000
_cell.angle_alpha   90.00
_cell.angle_beta   90.00
_cell.angle_gamma   90.00
#
_symmetry.space_group_name_H-M   'P 1'
#
loop_
_entity.id
_entity.type
_entity.pdbx_description
1 polymer ?
#
loop_
_entity_poly.entity_id
_entity_poly.type
_entity_poly.pdbx_seq_one_letter_code
_entity_poly.pdbx_strand_id
1 'polypeptide(L)'
;QIFSMPSLSAREAAQVAGMLCKTEGEPRLAEFLDYTAFRPIRCTPVAVLRLQTLSVHGHAAWRGYPECNQRGRFDIARPVFRYQDADIVAGDQREYVRLSDGETVRVFRCTDQENAMMAVLRDCGFEEVPGDVLFAYGSPPARIYALSGEGDWLAFMQEAMPRLREAGWQVEFDDDFRHHALEIEAWEAQLIESDSGWFDL
;
A
#
# COMPACT_ATOMS: atom_id res chain seq x y z
N GLN A 1 34.42 11.06 -7.62
CA GLN A 1 34.03 12.48 -7.67
C GLN A 1 32.55 12.54 -8.01
N ILE A 2 31.76 12.93 -7.02
CA ILE A 2 30.32 13.21 -7.24
C ILE A 2 30.26 14.59 -7.84
N PHE A 3 29.92 14.70 -9.11
CA PHE A 3 29.62 15.97 -9.75
C PHE A 3 28.30 16.48 -9.16
N SER A 4 28.37 17.50 -8.32
CA SER A 4 27.18 18.26 -7.96
C SER A 4 26.82 19.13 -9.15
N MET A 5 25.78 18.77 -9.89
CA MET A 5 25.22 19.65 -10.90
C MET A 5 24.63 20.89 -10.22
N PRO A 6 24.94 22.11 -10.68
CA PRO A 6 24.27 23.31 -10.19
C PRO A 6 22.77 23.22 -10.49
N SER A 7 21.95 23.65 -9.54
CA SER A 7 20.50 23.75 -9.76
C SER A 7 20.22 24.82 -10.84
N LEU A 8 19.71 24.38 -11.97
CA LEU A 8 19.29 25.27 -13.04
C LEU A 8 17.96 25.92 -12.69
N SER A 9 17.81 27.22 -12.98
CA SER A 9 16.50 27.86 -12.94
C SER A 9 15.59 27.28 -14.04
N ALA A 10 14.26 27.36 -13.88
CA ALA A 10 13.31 26.86 -14.88
C ALA A 10 13.56 27.42 -16.29
N ARG A 11 14.07 28.64 -16.38
CA ARG A 11 14.41 29.30 -17.65
C ARG A 11 15.68 28.74 -18.28
N GLU A 12 16.69 28.45 -17.46
CA GLU A 12 17.95 27.83 -17.92
C GLU A 12 17.72 26.36 -18.32
N ALA A 13 16.89 25.64 -17.56
CA ALA A 13 16.47 24.28 -17.90
C ALA A 13 15.75 24.25 -19.26
N ALA A 14 14.82 25.17 -19.52
CA ALA A 14 14.12 25.26 -20.81
C ALA A 14 15.06 25.63 -21.96
N GLN A 15 16.10 26.44 -21.69
CA GLN A 15 17.09 26.84 -22.70
C GLN A 15 18.05 25.69 -23.05
N VAL A 16 18.50 24.93 -22.04
CA VAL A 16 19.31 23.71 -22.23
C VAL A 16 18.47 22.65 -22.96
N ALA A 17 17.20 22.51 -22.61
CA ALA A 17 16.24 21.67 -23.29
C ALA A 17 16.14 21.97 -24.78
N GLY A 18 15.97 23.24 -25.15
CA GLY A 18 15.89 23.69 -26.52
C GLY A 18 17.19 23.48 -27.31
N MET A 19 18.35 23.44 -26.63
CA MET A 19 19.63 23.12 -27.25
C MET A 19 19.81 21.61 -27.51
N LEU A 20 19.38 20.78 -26.57
CA LEU A 20 19.48 19.32 -26.66
C LEU A 20 18.52 18.69 -27.68
N CYS A 21 17.33 19.31 -27.86
CA CYS A 21 16.39 18.86 -28.91
C CYS A 21 16.87 19.11 -30.36
N LYS A 22 17.96 19.84 -30.56
CA LYS A 22 18.54 20.07 -31.87
C LYS A 22 19.60 19.02 -32.29
N THR A 23 19.95 18.13 -31.38
CA THR A 23 20.83 16.99 -31.69
C THR A 23 19.96 15.78 -32.04
N GLU A 24 19.90 15.46 -33.34
CA GLU A 24 19.20 14.30 -33.86
C GLU A 24 19.77 13.01 -33.25
N GLY A 25 18.93 12.21 -32.56
CA GLY A 25 19.25 10.81 -32.33
C GLY A 25 18.88 10.14 -31.01
N GLU A 26 18.36 10.82 -29.98
CA GLU A 26 17.95 10.12 -28.74
C GLU A 26 16.58 10.52 -28.22
N PRO A 27 15.56 9.63 -28.33
CA PRO A 27 14.22 9.88 -27.81
C PRO A 27 14.15 9.93 -26.27
N ARG A 28 15.20 9.52 -25.55
CA ARG A 28 15.25 9.51 -24.08
C ARG A 28 15.42 10.89 -23.43
N LEU A 29 15.96 11.87 -24.15
CA LEU A 29 16.15 13.22 -23.61
C LEU A 29 14.86 14.05 -23.62
N ALA A 30 13.94 13.81 -24.55
CA ALA A 30 12.66 14.50 -24.59
C ALA A 30 11.79 14.19 -23.36
N GLU A 31 11.86 12.97 -22.81
CA GLU A 31 11.17 12.61 -21.55
C GLU A 31 11.72 13.36 -20.32
N PHE A 32 13.00 13.76 -20.34
CA PHE A 32 13.62 14.51 -19.23
C PHE A 32 13.26 16.00 -19.22
N LEU A 33 12.75 16.53 -20.31
CA LEU A 33 12.61 18.00 -20.51
C LEU A 33 11.24 18.55 -20.09
N ASP A 34 10.28 17.66 -19.82
CA ASP A 34 8.94 18.05 -19.39
C ASP A 34 8.79 18.19 -17.83
N TYR A 35 9.92 18.17 -17.11
CA TYR A 35 9.97 18.31 -15.65
C TYR A 35 9.39 19.62 -15.10
N THR A 36 9.12 20.61 -15.96
CA THR A 36 8.54 21.89 -15.55
C THR A 36 7.01 21.92 -15.64
N ALA A 37 6.39 20.90 -16.20
CA ALA A 37 4.95 20.87 -16.49
C ALA A 37 4.13 19.96 -15.58
N PHE A 38 4.73 19.31 -14.55
CA PHE A 38 3.99 18.45 -13.66
C PHE A 38 3.05 19.23 -12.76
N ARG A 39 1.80 18.79 -12.73
CA ARG A 39 0.82 19.33 -11.78
C ARG A 39 1.28 19.09 -10.34
N PRO A 40 1.47 20.15 -9.52
CA PRO A 40 1.89 19.97 -8.13
C PRO A 40 0.69 19.58 -7.26
N ILE A 41 0.85 18.55 -6.42
CA ILE A 41 -0.10 18.19 -5.38
C ILE A 41 0.48 18.64 -4.04
N ARG A 42 -0.26 19.51 -3.32
CA ARG A 42 0.10 20.06 -2.01
C ARG A 42 -1.12 19.93 -1.11
N CYS A 43 -1.25 18.81 -0.44
CA CYS A 43 -2.33 18.57 0.52
C CYS A 43 -1.84 17.63 1.63
N THR A 44 -2.63 17.50 2.68
CA THR A 44 -2.42 16.47 3.70
C THR A 44 -2.78 15.10 3.13
N PRO A 45 -2.00 14.05 3.42
CA PRO A 45 -2.33 12.70 2.98
C PRO A 45 -3.50 12.12 3.76
N VAL A 46 -4.25 11.25 3.11
CA VAL A 46 -5.15 10.31 3.77
C VAL A 46 -4.40 8.98 3.88
N ALA A 47 -4.33 8.41 5.08
CA ALA A 47 -3.74 7.10 5.26
C ALA A 47 -4.74 6.02 4.83
N VAL A 48 -4.28 5.11 4.00
CA VAL A 48 -5.06 3.97 3.49
C VAL A 48 -4.32 2.69 3.85
N LEU A 49 -5.01 1.76 4.50
CA LEU A 49 -4.49 0.43 4.78
C LEU A 49 -5.16 -0.58 3.85
N ARG A 50 -4.42 -1.13 2.91
CA ARG A 50 -4.89 -2.20 2.03
C ARG A 50 -4.55 -3.55 2.63
N LEU A 51 -5.57 -4.35 2.90
CA LEU A 51 -5.46 -5.69 3.44
C LEU A 51 -5.60 -6.71 2.32
N GLN A 52 -4.67 -7.65 2.25
CA GLN A 52 -4.55 -8.57 1.14
C GLN A 52 -4.02 -9.93 1.63
N THR A 53 -4.41 -11.01 0.96
CA THR A 53 -3.81 -12.35 1.16
C THR A 53 -2.94 -12.70 -0.05
N LEU A 54 -1.65 -12.85 0.18
CA LEU A 54 -0.70 -13.27 -0.85
C LEU A 54 -0.64 -14.78 -0.96
N SER A 55 -0.65 -15.29 -2.17
CA SER A 55 -0.26 -16.67 -2.46
C SER A 55 1.28 -16.74 -2.53
N VAL A 56 1.89 -17.50 -1.63
CA VAL A 56 3.34 -17.64 -1.52
C VAL A 56 3.78 -19.07 -1.75
N HIS A 57 5.02 -19.29 -2.20
CA HIS A 57 5.60 -20.64 -2.33
C HIS A 57 5.95 -21.24 -0.99
N GLY A 58 6.23 -20.41 -0.03
CA GLY A 58 6.65 -20.70 1.32
C GLY A 58 7.13 -19.42 1.98
N HIS A 59 7.48 -19.52 3.24
CA HIS A 59 8.05 -18.42 4.00
C HIS A 59 9.01 -18.94 5.06
N ALA A 60 10.03 -18.14 5.38
CA ALA A 60 10.89 -18.39 6.52
C ALA A 60 10.11 -18.18 7.84
N ALA A 61 10.63 -18.73 8.91
CA ALA A 61 10.09 -18.47 10.24
C ALA A 61 10.18 -16.96 10.54
N TRP A 62 9.04 -16.38 10.89
CA TRP A 62 8.99 -14.97 11.23
C TRP A 62 7.89 -14.74 12.27
N ARG A 63 8.28 -14.23 13.43
CA ARG A 63 7.39 -14.00 14.58
C ARG A 63 6.54 -15.23 14.91
N GLY A 64 5.22 -15.11 14.97
CA GLY A 64 4.28 -16.20 15.21
C GLY A 64 4.01 -17.11 14.00
N TYR A 65 4.64 -16.83 12.85
CA TYR A 65 4.53 -17.69 11.67
C TYR A 65 5.68 -18.71 11.65
N PRO A 66 5.42 -20.00 11.81
CA PRO A 66 6.44 -21.02 11.67
C PRO A 66 6.90 -21.13 10.22
N GLU A 67 8.13 -21.59 10.00
CA GLU A 67 8.63 -21.85 8.64
C GLU A 67 7.67 -22.76 7.86
N CYS A 68 7.39 -22.38 6.63
CA CYS A 68 6.58 -23.15 5.70
C CYS A 68 7.26 -23.23 4.32
N ASN A 69 7.58 -24.44 3.88
CA ASN A 69 8.22 -24.71 2.59
C ASN A 69 7.21 -25.16 1.52
N GLN A 70 5.92 -25.06 1.79
CA GLN A 70 4.83 -25.43 0.88
C GLN A 70 4.08 -24.19 0.40
N ARG A 71 3.29 -24.36 -0.66
CA ARG A 71 2.37 -23.31 -1.10
C ARG A 71 1.41 -22.98 0.02
N GLY A 72 1.32 -21.70 0.35
CA GLY A 72 0.49 -21.18 1.42
C GLY A 72 -0.09 -19.82 1.09
N ARG A 73 -0.87 -19.31 2.03
CA ARG A 73 -1.43 -17.98 1.99
C ARG A 73 -0.83 -17.17 3.15
N PHE A 74 -0.41 -15.97 2.87
CA PHE A 74 0.16 -15.07 3.86
C PHE A 74 -0.58 -13.74 3.83
N ASP A 75 -1.16 -13.35 4.97
CA ASP A 75 -1.93 -12.12 5.06
C ASP A 75 -1.02 -10.94 5.33
N ILE A 76 -1.23 -9.89 4.56
CA ILE A 76 -0.43 -8.68 4.62
C ILE A 76 -1.29 -7.43 4.66
N ALA A 77 -0.67 -6.36 5.14
CA ALA A 77 -1.17 -5.01 5.04
C ALA A 77 -0.19 -4.16 4.22
N ARG A 78 -0.73 -3.31 3.37
CA ARG A 78 0.03 -2.34 2.58
C ARG A 78 -0.45 -0.94 2.93
N PRO A 79 0.29 -0.20 3.78
CA PRO A 79 -0.03 1.19 4.04
C PRO A 79 0.32 2.06 2.83
N VAL A 80 -0.63 2.91 2.46
CA VAL A 80 -0.54 3.83 1.34
C VAL A 80 -0.95 5.22 1.81
N PHE A 81 -0.26 6.24 1.35
CA PHE A 81 -0.62 7.64 1.58
C PHE A 81 -1.24 8.21 0.31
N ARG A 82 -2.52 8.54 0.40
CA ARG A 82 -3.29 9.10 -0.72
C ARG A 82 -3.25 10.62 -0.67
N TYR A 83 -2.66 11.21 -1.67
CA TYR A 83 -2.59 12.64 -1.91
C TYR A 83 -3.51 12.99 -3.08
N GLN A 84 -4.76 13.35 -2.82
CA GLN A 84 -5.82 13.47 -3.82
C GLN A 84 -6.00 12.14 -4.58
N ASP A 85 -5.59 12.12 -5.84
CA ASP A 85 -5.64 10.98 -6.78
C ASP A 85 -4.32 10.19 -6.89
N ALA A 86 -3.27 10.63 -6.17
CA ALA A 86 -1.95 9.99 -6.18
C ALA A 86 -1.74 9.11 -4.94
N ASP A 87 -1.56 7.82 -5.13
CA ASP A 87 -1.24 6.86 -4.08
C ASP A 87 0.26 6.62 -3.99
N ILE A 88 0.84 6.79 -2.81
CA ILE A 88 2.25 6.55 -2.50
C ILE A 88 2.36 5.48 -1.42
N VAL A 89 3.00 4.38 -1.72
CA VAL A 89 3.24 3.31 -0.74
C VAL A 89 4.15 3.82 0.38
N ALA A 90 3.85 3.45 1.62
CA ALA A 90 4.67 3.84 2.76
C ALA A 90 6.14 3.44 2.55
N GLY A 91 7.04 4.41 2.80
CA GLY A 91 8.48 4.24 2.60
C GLY A 91 8.99 4.40 1.17
N ASP A 92 8.13 4.57 0.18
CA ASP A 92 8.56 5.02 -1.14
C ASP A 92 9.11 6.45 -1.04
N GLN A 93 10.20 6.74 -1.72
CA GLN A 93 10.86 8.05 -1.70
C GLN A 93 10.50 8.91 -2.92
N ARG A 94 9.68 8.39 -3.84
CA ARG A 94 9.32 9.09 -5.07
C ARG A 94 8.43 10.29 -4.78
N GLU A 95 8.74 11.40 -5.44
CA GLU A 95 7.90 12.61 -5.47
C GLU A 95 7.02 12.65 -6.73
N TYR A 96 7.35 11.88 -7.76
CA TYR A 96 6.64 11.84 -9.02
C TYR A 96 5.83 10.57 -9.13
N VAL A 97 4.54 10.73 -9.33
CA VAL A 97 3.58 9.63 -9.39
C VAL A 97 2.83 9.71 -10.71
N ARG A 98 2.75 8.56 -11.40
CA ARG A 98 1.91 8.41 -12.58
C ARG A 98 0.51 7.99 -12.14
N LEU A 99 -0.48 8.77 -12.51
CA LEU A 99 -1.89 8.52 -12.22
C LEU A 99 -2.48 7.49 -13.20
N SER A 100 -3.67 7.00 -12.89
CA SER A 100 -4.39 6.02 -13.72
C SER A 100 -4.76 6.53 -15.10
N ASP A 101 -4.95 7.84 -15.27
CA ASP A 101 -5.23 8.52 -16.54
C ASP A 101 -3.97 8.74 -17.40
N GLY A 102 -2.79 8.39 -16.85
CA GLY A 102 -1.49 8.55 -17.49
C GLY A 102 -0.80 9.89 -17.22
N GLU A 103 -1.46 10.83 -16.53
CA GLU A 103 -0.81 12.06 -16.07
C GLU A 103 0.30 11.74 -15.06
N THR A 104 1.41 12.46 -15.10
CA THR A 104 2.43 12.42 -14.04
C THR A 104 2.32 13.68 -13.20
N VAL A 105 2.22 13.51 -11.88
CA VAL A 105 2.09 14.60 -10.91
C VAL A 105 3.30 14.64 -10.00
N ARG A 106 3.60 15.83 -9.46
CA ARG A 106 4.60 15.98 -8.40
C ARG A 106 3.91 16.15 -7.05
N VAL A 107 4.13 15.20 -6.14
CA VAL A 107 3.56 15.22 -4.80
C VAL A 107 4.57 15.82 -3.82
N PHE A 108 4.17 16.88 -3.13
CA PHE A 108 4.93 17.46 -2.01
C PHE A 108 4.49 16.75 -0.72
N ARG A 109 5.28 15.77 -0.31
CA ARG A 109 4.94 14.87 0.79
C ARG A 109 4.98 15.56 2.15
N CYS A 110 4.07 15.15 3.02
CA CYS A 110 4.01 15.55 4.43
C CYS A 110 4.61 14.43 5.30
N THR A 111 5.93 14.24 5.24
CA THR A 111 6.63 13.10 5.85
C THR A 111 6.42 12.99 7.36
N ASP A 112 6.29 14.10 8.08
CA ASP A 112 6.02 14.10 9.53
C ASP A 112 4.64 13.52 9.83
N GLN A 113 3.63 13.85 9.03
CA GLN A 113 2.29 13.29 9.16
C GLN A 113 2.26 11.80 8.78
N GLU A 114 2.93 11.43 7.69
CA GLU A 114 3.07 10.02 7.30
C GLU A 114 3.73 9.19 8.42
N ASN A 115 4.79 9.71 9.03
CA ASN A 115 5.47 9.04 10.15
C ASN A 115 4.58 8.90 11.38
N ALA A 116 3.79 9.94 11.70
CA ALA A 116 2.83 9.89 12.79
C ALA A 116 1.73 8.83 12.53
N MET A 117 1.22 8.76 11.30
CA MET A 117 0.26 7.73 10.89
C MET A 117 0.87 6.34 11.00
N MET A 118 2.11 6.14 10.52
CA MET A 118 2.80 4.86 10.66
C MET A 118 3.06 4.45 12.11
N ALA A 119 3.20 5.41 13.04
CA ALA A 119 3.29 5.08 14.47
C ALA A 119 1.99 4.46 14.98
N VAL A 120 0.83 5.03 14.62
CA VAL A 120 -0.48 4.46 14.97
C VAL A 120 -0.64 3.03 14.43
N LEU A 121 -0.17 2.77 13.19
CA LEU A 121 -0.22 1.42 12.60
C LEU A 121 0.63 0.42 13.40
N ARG A 122 1.84 0.83 13.83
CA ARG A 122 2.70 -0.01 14.68
C ARG A 122 2.07 -0.28 16.05
N ASP A 123 1.41 0.72 16.64
CA ASP A 123 0.69 0.56 17.91
C ASP A 123 -0.49 -0.45 17.77
N CYS A 124 -1.00 -0.66 16.57
CA CYS A 124 -1.95 -1.74 16.25
C CYS A 124 -1.28 -3.11 16.05
N GLY A 125 0.04 -3.25 16.25
CA GLY A 125 0.77 -4.51 16.16
C GLY A 125 1.33 -4.83 14.77
N PHE A 126 1.21 -3.95 13.79
CA PHE A 126 1.77 -4.18 12.47
C PHE A 126 3.27 -3.92 12.44
N GLU A 127 4.02 -4.86 11.83
CA GLU A 127 5.43 -4.74 11.60
C GLU A 127 5.79 -5.03 10.16
N GLU A 128 6.89 -4.40 9.71
CA GLU A 128 7.39 -4.61 8.35
C GLU A 128 7.93 -6.04 8.21
N VAL A 129 7.44 -6.75 7.19
CA VAL A 129 7.91 -8.10 6.86
C VAL A 129 9.22 -7.97 6.09
N PRO A 130 10.34 -8.55 6.56
CA PRO A 130 11.58 -8.54 5.83
C PRO A 130 11.44 -9.18 4.44
N GLY A 131 12.13 -8.62 3.45
CA GLY A 131 11.97 -9.05 2.06
C GLY A 131 12.41 -10.48 1.75
N ASP A 132 13.19 -11.09 2.65
CA ASP A 132 13.67 -12.48 2.58
C ASP A 132 12.73 -13.50 3.24
N VAL A 133 11.68 -13.04 3.92
CA VAL A 133 10.73 -13.93 4.61
C VAL A 133 9.84 -14.67 3.61
N LEU A 134 9.36 -14.00 2.56
CA LEU A 134 8.40 -14.57 1.64
C LEU A 134 9.06 -15.11 0.37
N PHE A 135 8.82 -16.37 0.07
CA PHE A 135 9.18 -17.00 -1.20
C PHE A 135 8.03 -16.83 -2.18
N ALA A 136 7.94 -15.64 -2.79
CA ALA A 136 6.87 -15.30 -3.72
C ALA A 136 7.24 -15.55 -5.18
N TYR A 137 6.24 -15.77 -6.06
CA TYR A 137 6.43 -15.67 -7.50
C TYR A 137 6.61 -14.20 -7.89
N GLY A 138 7.81 -13.83 -8.32
CA GLY A 138 8.15 -12.45 -8.67
C GLY A 138 8.68 -11.66 -7.47
N SER A 139 8.96 -10.38 -7.71
CA SER A 139 9.41 -9.48 -6.63
C SER A 139 8.24 -9.22 -5.68
N PRO A 140 8.42 -9.43 -4.38
CA PRO A 140 7.39 -9.04 -3.42
C PRO A 140 7.11 -7.55 -3.56
N PRO A 141 5.86 -7.11 -3.35
CA PRO A 141 5.55 -5.69 -3.34
C PRO A 141 6.43 -4.99 -2.31
N ALA A 142 6.96 -3.82 -2.68
CA ALA A 142 7.81 -3.04 -1.79
C ALA A 142 7.05 -2.74 -0.50
N ARG A 143 7.69 -3.01 0.64
CA ARG A 143 7.22 -2.75 2.01
C ARG A 143 5.81 -3.25 2.29
N ILE A 144 5.76 -4.46 2.75
CA ILE A 144 4.56 -5.11 3.28
C ILE A 144 4.65 -5.20 4.80
N TYR A 145 3.52 -5.18 5.45
CA TYR A 145 3.38 -5.28 6.90
C TYR A 145 2.50 -6.47 7.25
N ALA A 146 2.72 -7.08 8.39
CA ALA A 146 1.85 -8.12 8.91
C ALA A 146 1.77 -8.04 10.44
N LEU A 147 0.77 -8.72 11.00
CA LEU A 147 0.63 -8.95 12.42
C LEU A 147 1.55 -10.10 12.86
N SER A 148 1.72 -10.30 14.17
CA SER A 148 2.66 -11.30 14.70
C SER A 148 2.25 -12.75 14.45
N GLY A 149 1.00 -13.02 14.08
CA GLY A 149 0.52 -14.36 13.79
C GLY A 149 -0.85 -14.38 13.12
N GLU A 150 -1.26 -15.55 12.61
CA GLU A 150 -2.56 -15.70 11.95
C GLU A 150 -3.75 -15.37 12.85
N GLY A 151 -3.67 -15.75 14.13
CA GLY A 151 -4.74 -15.48 15.11
C GLY A 151 -4.96 -14.00 15.40
N ASP A 152 -3.94 -13.18 15.20
CA ASP A 152 -3.99 -11.75 15.53
C ASP A 152 -4.84 -10.95 14.52
N TRP A 153 -5.07 -11.49 13.32
CA TRP A 153 -5.91 -10.84 12.31
C TRP A 153 -7.36 -10.72 12.74
N LEU A 154 -7.92 -11.75 13.39
CA LEU A 154 -9.29 -11.67 13.90
C LEU A 154 -9.41 -10.64 15.03
N ALA A 155 -8.45 -10.63 15.95
CA ALA A 155 -8.40 -9.64 17.03
C ALA A 155 -8.25 -8.21 16.47
N PHE A 156 -7.39 -8.04 15.46
CA PHE A 156 -7.24 -6.77 14.76
C PHE A 156 -8.56 -6.30 14.15
N MET A 157 -9.27 -7.16 13.43
CA MET A 157 -10.53 -6.82 12.77
C MET A 157 -11.60 -6.37 13.78
N GLN A 158 -11.63 -7.01 14.95
CA GLN A 158 -12.65 -6.74 15.98
C GLN A 158 -12.30 -5.53 16.85
N GLU A 159 -11.03 -5.36 17.22
CA GLU A 159 -10.63 -4.42 18.26
C GLU A 159 -9.80 -3.23 17.74
N ALA A 160 -8.81 -3.48 16.90
CA ALA A 160 -7.85 -2.46 16.49
C ALA A 160 -8.32 -1.70 15.24
N MET A 161 -9.01 -2.34 14.31
CA MET A 161 -9.49 -1.70 13.07
C MET A 161 -10.46 -0.54 13.33
N PRO A 162 -11.45 -0.62 14.26
CA PRO A 162 -12.26 0.53 14.61
C PRO A 162 -11.44 1.73 15.10
N ARG A 163 -10.45 1.50 15.96
CA ARG A 163 -9.53 2.55 16.45
C ARG A 163 -8.71 3.17 15.34
N LEU A 164 -8.27 2.35 14.38
CA LEU A 164 -7.52 2.81 13.22
C LEU A 164 -8.40 3.74 12.35
N ARG A 165 -9.66 3.38 12.15
CA ARG A 165 -10.64 4.21 11.44
C ARG A 165 -10.93 5.52 12.18
N GLU A 166 -11.06 5.48 13.50
CA GLU A 166 -11.21 6.68 14.34
C GLU A 166 -9.98 7.59 14.26
N ALA A 167 -8.79 7.03 14.09
CA ALA A 167 -7.55 7.78 13.83
C ALA A 167 -7.44 8.34 12.40
N GLY A 168 -8.48 8.17 11.57
CA GLY A 168 -8.56 8.73 10.22
C GLY A 168 -8.02 7.83 9.12
N TRP A 169 -7.72 6.55 9.39
CA TRP A 169 -7.33 5.60 8.37
C TRP A 169 -8.54 5.10 7.58
N GLN A 170 -8.39 4.99 6.27
CA GLN A 170 -9.28 4.22 5.42
C GLN A 170 -8.75 2.78 5.34
N VAL A 171 -9.63 1.79 5.50
CA VAL A 171 -9.27 0.37 5.39
C VAL A 171 -9.95 -0.18 4.14
N GLU A 172 -9.14 -0.62 3.19
CA GLU A 172 -9.56 -1.24 1.92
C GLU A 172 -9.21 -2.73 1.98
N PHE A 173 -10.14 -3.56 1.52
CA PHE A 173 -9.96 -5.01 1.45
C PHE A 173 -9.82 -5.42 0.00
N ASP A 174 -8.78 -6.19 -0.31
CA ASP A 174 -8.69 -6.90 -1.59
C ASP A 174 -9.66 -8.08 -1.59
N ASP A 175 -10.17 -8.44 -2.76
CA ASP A 175 -11.12 -9.56 -2.94
C ASP A 175 -10.57 -10.88 -2.39
N ASP A 176 -9.23 -11.05 -2.40
CA ASP A 176 -8.53 -12.23 -1.91
C ASP A 176 -8.32 -12.25 -0.39
N PHE A 177 -8.69 -11.19 0.35
CA PHE A 177 -8.42 -11.12 1.78
C PHE A 177 -9.33 -12.05 2.56
N ARG A 178 -8.77 -13.12 3.14
CA ARG A 178 -9.51 -14.23 3.75
C ARG A 178 -10.19 -13.90 5.08
N HIS A 179 -9.80 -12.81 5.75
CA HIS A 179 -10.42 -12.38 7.02
C HIS A 179 -11.48 -11.31 6.82
N HIS A 180 -11.91 -11.06 5.59
CA HIS A 180 -13.01 -10.15 5.34
C HIS A 180 -14.27 -10.71 5.96
N ALA A 181 -14.63 -10.23 7.16
CA ALA A 181 -15.90 -10.55 7.77
C ALA A 181 -16.99 -9.81 6.99
N LEU A 182 -17.88 -10.56 6.35
CA LEU A 182 -19.14 -10.00 5.87
C LEU A 182 -19.92 -9.51 7.08
N GLU A 183 -20.22 -8.23 7.16
CA GLU A 183 -21.22 -7.72 8.10
C GLU A 183 -22.55 -8.35 7.70
N ILE A 184 -23.00 -9.32 8.50
CA ILE A 184 -24.32 -9.91 8.33
C ILE A 184 -25.29 -8.96 9.01
N GLU A 185 -25.93 -8.10 8.23
CA GLU A 185 -26.87 -7.09 8.72
C GLU A 185 -28.15 -7.69 9.33
N ALA A 186 -28.51 -8.92 8.96
CA ALA A 186 -29.68 -9.61 9.49
C ALA A 186 -29.49 -11.14 9.44
N TRP A 187 -29.92 -11.80 10.50
CA TRP A 187 -30.10 -13.25 10.54
C TRP A 187 -31.62 -13.54 10.53
N GLU A 188 -32.09 -14.25 9.52
CA GLU A 188 -33.41 -14.90 9.55
C GLU A 188 -33.21 -16.39 9.75
N ALA A 189 -33.59 -16.89 10.93
CA ALA A 189 -33.67 -18.32 11.18
C ALA A 189 -35.13 -18.74 11.17
N GLN A 190 -35.51 -19.60 10.27
CA GLN A 190 -36.84 -20.20 10.23
C GLN A 190 -36.78 -21.59 10.83
N LEU A 191 -37.36 -21.75 12.03
CA LEU A 191 -37.55 -23.05 12.68
C LEU A 191 -38.75 -23.74 12.07
N ILE A 192 -38.50 -24.85 11.40
CA ILE A 192 -39.55 -25.70 10.84
C ILE A 192 -39.68 -26.95 11.73
N GLU A 193 -40.82 -27.10 12.36
CA GLU A 193 -41.12 -28.34 13.11
C GLU A 193 -41.43 -29.46 12.13
N SER A 194 -40.60 -30.52 12.13
CA SER A 194 -40.81 -31.67 11.32
C SER A 194 -41.68 -32.71 12.05
N ASP A 195 -42.45 -33.53 11.32
CA ASP A 195 -43.31 -34.58 11.89
C ASP A 195 -42.55 -35.63 12.72
N SER A 196 -41.22 -35.59 12.68
CA SER A 196 -40.33 -36.44 13.48
C SER A 196 -39.95 -35.86 14.84
N GLY A 197 -40.40 -34.62 15.18
CA GLY A 197 -40.07 -33.94 16.44
C GLY A 197 -38.63 -33.38 16.49
N TRP A 198 -37.91 -33.27 15.35
CA TRP A 198 -36.61 -32.64 15.22
C TRP A 198 -36.77 -31.32 14.51
N PHE A 199 -35.91 -30.36 14.83
CA PHE A 199 -35.87 -29.05 14.18
C PHE A 199 -34.76 -29.02 13.14
N ASP A 200 -35.09 -28.61 11.92
CA ASP A 200 -34.12 -28.30 10.88
C ASP A 200 -33.86 -26.76 10.89
N LEU A 201 -32.57 -26.40 10.85
CA LEU A 201 -32.07 -25.00 10.84
C LEU A 201 -31.68 -24.64 9.42
#